data_9346bb3c5508a393449ba5a1ba184f98
#
_entry.id   9346bb3c5508a393449ba5a1ba184f98
#
_cell.length_a   1.000
_cell.length_b   1.000
_cell.length_c   1.000
_cell.angle_alpha   90.00
_cell.angle_beta   90.00
_cell.angle_gamma   90.00
#
_symmetry.space_group_name_H-M   'P 1'
#
loop_
_entity.id
_entity.type
_entity.pdbx_description
1 polymer ?
#
loop_
_entity_poly.entity_id
_entity_poly.type
_entity_poly.pdbx_seq_one_letter_code
_entity_poly.pdbx_strand_id
1 'polypeptide(L)'
;MKHIINRILGQLGYSVIRNSKLASLSAAAAHGRSWDFLAEVTSAQLAELVRLNPLSQAQLKQDLFVLSELGLKRGGFFVEFGAASGKELSNTWLLEKHFGWSGILAEPARCWHERLAANRSCIIDHDCVWRSTGAQLGFLEAAQPELATLDGFQHVNLSEKASAAAVRYQVKTVSLADLLVRHHAPAELDYLSIDTEGSEYEILRDFD
;
A
#
# COMPACT_ATOMS: atom_id res chain seq x y z
N MET A 1 33.81 29.04 7.61
CA MET A 1 33.24 28.54 8.87
C MET A 1 32.68 27.10 8.75
N LYS A 2 31.75 26.78 7.84
CA LYS A 2 31.20 25.41 7.65
C LYS A 2 32.25 24.32 7.40
N HIS A 3 33.30 24.56 6.62
CA HIS A 3 34.35 23.58 6.33
C HIS A 3 35.19 23.23 7.56
N ILE A 4 35.42 24.19 8.46
CA ILE A 4 36.19 23.97 9.68
C ILE A 4 35.38 23.14 10.66
N ILE A 5 34.09 23.43 10.83
CA ILE A 5 33.17 22.69 11.68
C ILE A 5 33.06 21.23 11.22
N ASN A 6 32.86 20.99 9.91
CA ASN A 6 32.77 19.63 9.37
C ASN A 6 34.08 18.84 9.53
N ARG A 7 35.26 19.51 9.47
CA ARG A 7 36.54 18.87 9.65
C ARG A 7 36.75 18.42 11.11
N ILE A 8 36.38 19.27 12.08
CA ILE A 8 36.47 18.94 13.52
C ILE A 8 35.50 17.82 13.88
N LEU A 9 34.26 17.91 13.43
CA LEU A 9 33.23 16.90 13.68
C LEU A 9 33.57 15.56 13.00
N GLY A 10 34.18 15.58 11.80
CA GLY A 10 34.61 14.39 11.10
C GLY A 10 35.72 13.62 11.86
N GLN A 11 36.62 14.32 12.56
CA GLN A 11 37.62 13.66 13.42
C GLN A 11 36.99 12.98 14.65
N LEU A 12 35.79 13.42 15.06
CA LEU A 12 35.02 12.86 16.17
C LEU A 12 33.96 11.83 15.69
N GLY A 13 33.98 11.46 14.40
CA GLY A 13 33.01 10.54 13.84
C GLY A 13 31.63 11.13 13.57
N TYR A 14 31.44 12.46 13.61
CA TYR A 14 30.18 13.13 13.35
C TYR A 14 30.17 13.87 12.01
N SER A 15 29.01 13.95 11.39
CA SER A 15 28.78 14.74 10.18
C SER A 15 27.54 15.63 10.34
N VAL A 16 27.62 16.88 9.88
CA VAL A 16 26.47 17.77 9.81
C VAL A 16 25.86 17.65 8.42
N ILE A 17 24.66 17.13 8.35
CA ILE A 17 23.87 17.05 7.10
C ILE A 17 22.57 17.84 7.27
N ARG A 18 22.04 18.35 6.14
CA ARG A 18 20.72 19.01 6.16
C ARG A 18 19.65 17.99 6.43
N ASN A 19 18.59 18.38 7.16
CA ASN A 19 17.44 17.51 7.42
C ASN A 19 16.82 16.93 6.14
N SER A 20 16.76 17.71 5.06
CA SER A 20 16.30 17.22 3.75
C SER A 20 17.19 16.10 3.18
N LYS A 21 18.52 16.20 3.40
CA LYS A 21 19.46 15.15 3.00
C LYS A 21 19.34 13.92 3.88
N LEU A 22 19.13 14.12 5.19
CA LEU A 22 18.88 13.01 6.13
C LEU A 22 17.60 12.28 5.74
N ALA A 23 16.50 13.00 5.46
CA ALA A 23 15.26 12.42 4.99
C ALA A 23 15.43 11.62 3.70
N SER A 24 16.18 12.16 2.71
CA SER A 24 16.47 11.43 1.47
C SER A 24 17.32 10.18 1.68
N LEU A 25 18.27 10.21 2.62
CA LEU A 25 19.08 9.04 2.96
C LEU A 25 18.27 7.97 3.70
N SER A 26 17.38 8.40 4.59
CA SER A 26 16.45 7.50 5.29
C SER A 26 15.48 6.82 4.33
N ALA A 27 14.93 7.58 3.37
CA ALA A 27 14.10 7.03 2.31
C ALA A 27 14.87 6.05 1.42
N ALA A 28 16.11 6.39 1.02
CA ALA A 28 16.96 5.49 0.25
C ALA A 28 17.32 4.21 1.02
N ALA A 29 17.55 4.31 2.33
CA ALA A 29 17.80 3.14 3.18
C ALA A 29 16.56 2.25 3.31
N ALA A 30 15.37 2.84 3.43
CA ALA A 30 14.11 2.10 3.42
C ALA A 30 13.87 1.37 2.09
N HIS A 31 14.15 2.05 0.97
CA HIS A 31 14.10 1.41 -0.36
C HIS A 31 15.14 0.30 -0.52
N GLY A 32 16.33 0.44 0.08
CA GLY A 32 17.34 -0.61 0.08
C GLY A 32 16.84 -1.90 0.73
N ARG A 33 16.16 -1.80 1.86
CA ARG A 33 15.60 -2.97 2.57
C ARG A 33 14.45 -3.63 1.80
N SER A 34 13.74 -2.92 0.95
CA SER A 34 12.66 -3.52 0.14
C SER A 34 13.16 -4.57 -0.85
N TRP A 35 14.48 -4.75 -0.98
CA TRP A 35 15.12 -5.72 -1.85
C TRP A 35 15.79 -6.88 -1.10
N ASP A 36 15.70 -6.94 0.23
CA ASP A 36 16.37 -7.98 1.04
C ASP A 36 15.90 -9.40 0.64
N PHE A 37 14.65 -9.55 0.17
CA PHE A 37 14.12 -10.81 -0.34
C PHE A 37 14.86 -11.36 -1.57
N LEU A 38 15.62 -10.53 -2.30
CA LEU A 38 16.40 -10.98 -3.44
C LEU A 38 17.55 -11.93 -3.07
N ALA A 39 17.93 -11.99 -1.80
CA ALA A 39 18.92 -12.95 -1.30
C ALA A 39 18.43 -14.40 -1.41
N GLU A 40 17.11 -14.61 -1.42
CA GLU A 40 16.48 -15.94 -1.43
C GLU A 40 16.08 -16.42 -2.85
N VAL A 41 16.22 -15.57 -3.89
CA VAL A 41 15.77 -15.91 -5.24
C VAL A 41 16.89 -16.52 -6.08
N THR A 42 16.50 -17.35 -7.05
CA THR A 42 17.44 -17.89 -8.04
C THR A 42 17.96 -16.82 -9.00
N SER A 43 19.11 -17.04 -9.63
CA SER A 43 19.66 -16.10 -10.63
C SER A 43 18.70 -15.82 -11.78
N ALA A 44 17.91 -16.81 -12.19
CA ALA A 44 16.93 -16.65 -13.27
C ALA A 44 15.75 -15.74 -12.81
N GLN A 45 15.23 -15.95 -11.60
CA GLN A 45 14.20 -15.08 -11.02
C GLN A 45 14.74 -13.66 -10.81
N LEU A 46 15.97 -13.51 -10.32
CA LEU A 46 16.60 -12.20 -10.11
C LEU A 46 16.65 -11.40 -11.42
N ALA A 47 17.09 -12.00 -12.53
CA ALA A 47 17.13 -11.32 -13.82
C ALA A 47 15.75 -10.81 -14.25
N GLU A 48 14.70 -11.60 -14.04
CA GLU A 48 13.32 -11.22 -14.38
C GLU A 48 12.79 -10.11 -13.44
N LEU A 49 13.02 -10.21 -12.13
CA LEU A 49 12.62 -9.19 -11.15
C LEU A 49 13.28 -7.83 -11.42
N VAL A 50 14.56 -7.83 -11.78
CA VAL A 50 15.28 -6.61 -12.20
C VAL A 50 14.63 -5.99 -13.44
N ARG A 51 14.24 -6.82 -14.43
CA ARG A 51 13.53 -6.36 -15.65
C ARG A 51 12.15 -5.78 -15.31
N LEU A 52 11.45 -6.35 -14.34
CA LEU A 52 10.11 -5.93 -13.90
C LEU A 52 10.13 -4.68 -13.01
N ASN A 53 11.25 -4.38 -12.34
CA ASN A 53 11.33 -3.28 -11.38
C ASN A 53 10.83 -1.92 -11.90
N PRO A 54 11.14 -1.49 -13.15
CA PRO A 54 10.61 -0.22 -13.67
C PRO A 54 9.09 -0.21 -13.86
N LEU A 55 8.45 -1.37 -13.90
CA LEU A 55 7.00 -1.54 -14.08
C LEU A 55 6.26 -1.59 -12.74
N SER A 56 6.96 -1.95 -11.65
CA SER A 56 6.38 -2.03 -10.31
C SER A 56 5.94 -0.65 -9.82
N GLN A 57 4.70 -0.57 -9.35
CA GLN A 57 4.11 0.62 -8.76
C GLN A 57 4.11 0.56 -7.22
N ALA A 58 4.35 -0.60 -6.63
CA ALA A 58 4.34 -0.81 -5.19
C ALA A 58 5.45 -0.02 -4.49
N GLN A 59 5.11 0.62 -3.38
CA GLN A 59 6.00 1.51 -2.63
C GLN A 59 7.27 0.79 -2.14
N LEU A 60 7.12 -0.42 -1.61
CA LEU A 60 8.21 -1.25 -1.07
C LEU A 60 8.45 -2.50 -1.89
N LYS A 61 8.01 -2.53 -3.16
CA LYS A 61 8.17 -3.66 -4.08
C LYS A 61 7.46 -4.95 -3.63
N GLN A 62 6.33 -4.81 -2.93
CA GLN A 62 5.52 -5.93 -2.48
C GLN A 62 5.04 -6.81 -3.64
N ASP A 63 4.71 -6.22 -4.78
CA ASP A 63 4.35 -6.92 -6.01
C ASP A 63 5.50 -7.80 -6.54
N LEU A 64 6.74 -7.33 -6.50
CA LEU A 64 7.92 -8.10 -6.88
C LEU A 64 8.24 -9.20 -5.86
N PHE A 65 8.06 -8.93 -4.57
CA PHE A 65 8.18 -9.93 -3.51
C PHE A 65 7.19 -11.07 -3.75
N VAL A 66 5.91 -10.78 -3.95
CA VAL A 66 4.88 -11.80 -4.24
C VAL A 66 5.23 -12.61 -5.48
N LEU A 67 5.69 -11.96 -6.55
CA LEU A 67 6.13 -12.67 -7.75
C LEU A 67 7.32 -13.59 -7.51
N SER A 68 8.26 -13.19 -6.63
CA SER A 68 9.40 -14.05 -6.26
C SER A 68 8.94 -15.29 -5.49
N GLU A 69 8.09 -15.13 -4.49
CA GLU A 69 7.57 -16.21 -3.66
C GLU A 69 6.73 -17.21 -4.47
N LEU A 70 5.94 -16.73 -5.41
CA LEU A 70 5.06 -17.55 -6.23
C LEU A 70 5.68 -17.97 -7.59
N GLY A 71 7.01 -17.90 -7.72
CA GLY A 71 7.72 -18.38 -8.90
C GLY A 71 7.29 -17.69 -10.20
N LEU A 72 6.99 -16.37 -10.13
CA LEU A 72 6.51 -15.57 -11.27
C LEU A 72 5.15 -16.06 -11.80
N LYS A 73 4.29 -16.56 -10.94
CA LYS A 73 2.96 -17.10 -11.26
C LYS A 73 2.16 -16.13 -12.11
N ARG A 74 1.52 -16.67 -13.16
CA ARG A 74 0.52 -15.97 -13.96
C ARG A 74 -0.89 -16.43 -13.61
N GLY A 75 -1.87 -15.52 -13.79
CA GLY A 75 -3.29 -15.86 -13.60
C GLY A 75 -3.67 -16.16 -12.16
N GLY A 76 -3.02 -15.52 -11.18
CA GLY A 76 -3.38 -15.62 -9.77
C GLY A 76 -4.60 -14.77 -9.40
N PHE A 77 -4.99 -14.83 -8.14
CA PHE A 77 -6.08 -14.05 -7.56
C PHE A 77 -5.60 -13.25 -6.34
N PHE A 78 -5.84 -11.94 -6.36
CA PHE A 78 -5.48 -11.04 -5.27
C PHE A 78 -6.70 -10.37 -4.63
N VAL A 79 -6.51 -9.89 -3.40
CA VAL A 79 -7.41 -8.95 -2.73
C VAL A 79 -6.56 -7.81 -2.19
N GLU A 80 -6.92 -6.55 -2.46
CA GLU A 80 -6.18 -5.37 -1.98
C GLU A 80 -7.16 -4.36 -1.37
N PHE A 81 -6.89 -3.92 -0.15
CA PHE A 81 -7.62 -2.86 0.55
C PHE A 81 -6.76 -1.61 0.64
N GLY A 82 -7.39 -0.42 0.53
CA GLY A 82 -6.66 0.83 0.42
C GLY A 82 -6.03 0.99 -0.97
N ALA A 83 -6.80 0.66 -2.01
CA ALA A 83 -6.30 0.62 -3.37
C ALA A 83 -6.02 2.01 -3.98
N ALA A 84 -6.47 3.09 -3.35
CA ALA A 84 -6.31 4.46 -3.78
C ALA A 84 -6.67 4.66 -5.28
N SER A 85 -5.74 5.20 -6.07
CA SER A 85 -5.92 5.36 -7.52
C SER A 85 -5.91 4.04 -8.30
N GLY A 86 -5.55 2.94 -7.66
CA GLY A 86 -5.37 1.62 -8.27
C GLY A 86 -4.11 1.46 -9.10
N LYS A 87 -3.27 2.48 -9.18
CA LYS A 87 -2.01 2.45 -9.93
C LYS A 87 -0.84 2.91 -9.07
N GLU A 88 -0.78 4.20 -8.75
CA GLU A 88 0.29 4.76 -7.93
C GLU A 88 0.25 4.09 -6.56
N LEU A 89 1.38 3.58 -6.09
CA LEU A 89 1.59 2.84 -4.85
C LEU A 89 0.85 1.49 -4.74
N SER A 90 0.08 1.07 -5.75
CA SER A 90 -0.66 -0.20 -5.73
C SER A 90 0.27 -1.41 -5.66
N ASN A 91 -0.05 -2.33 -4.75
CA ASN A 91 0.66 -3.58 -4.54
C ASN A 91 0.25 -4.68 -5.53
N THR A 92 -0.79 -4.47 -6.34
CA THR A 92 -1.35 -5.48 -7.26
C THR A 92 -1.45 -5.01 -8.71
N TRP A 93 -1.11 -3.76 -9.02
CA TRP A 93 -1.22 -3.22 -10.37
C TRP A 93 -0.36 -4.01 -11.38
N LEU A 94 0.90 -4.30 -11.04
CA LEU A 94 1.80 -5.11 -11.87
C LEU A 94 1.24 -6.52 -12.10
N LEU A 95 0.67 -7.14 -11.07
CA LEU A 95 0.09 -8.48 -11.11
C LEU A 95 -1.07 -8.53 -12.13
N GLU A 96 -2.00 -7.58 -12.07
CA GLU A 96 -3.11 -7.49 -13.02
C GLU A 96 -2.60 -7.20 -14.45
N LYS A 97 -1.83 -6.12 -14.62
CA LYS A 97 -1.51 -5.60 -15.96
C LYS A 97 -0.49 -6.43 -16.74
N HIS A 98 0.43 -7.11 -16.05
CA HIS A 98 1.54 -7.81 -16.70
C HIS A 98 1.53 -9.33 -16.49
N PHE A 99 0.83 -9.80 -15.43
CA PHE A 99 0.76 -11.23 -15.12
C PHE A 99 -0.63 -11.82 -15.29
N GLY A 100 -1.63 -11.02 -15.68
CA GLY A 100 -2.98 -11.48 -15.97
C GLY A 100 -3.73 -11.99 -14.74
N TRP A 101 -3.40 -11.48 -13.57
CA TRP A 101 -4.13 -11.80 -12.34
C TRP A 101 -5.49 -11.12 -12.35
N SER A 102 -6.46 -11.75 -11.71
CA SER A 102 -7.75 -11.18 -11.36
C SER A 102 -7.80 -10.88 -9.87
N GLY A 103 -8.81 -10.14 -9.41
CA GLY A 103 -8.91 -9.86 -7.99
C GLY A 103 -10.00 -8.88 -7.61
N ILE A 104 -10.00 -8.50 -6.35
CA ILE A 104 -10.91 -7.55 -5.73
C ILE A 104 -10.11 -6.40 -5.13
N LEU A 105 -10.50 -5.18 -5.45
CA LEU A 105 -10.01 -3.96 -4.80
C LEU A 105 -11.13 -3.39 -3.93
N ALA A 106 -10.80 -2.98 -2.71
CA ALA A 106 -11.72 -2.26 -1.85
C ALA A 106 -11.17 -0.86 -1.55
N GLU A 107 -11.96 0.18 -1.90
CA GLU A 107 -11.58 1.58 -1.71
C GLU A 107 -12.78 2.45 -1.37
N PRO A 108 -12.97 2.85 -0.10
CA PRO A 108 -14.08 3.66 0.33
C PRO A 108 -13.92 5.16 0.04
N ALA A 109 -12.69 5.65 -0.21
CA ALA A 109 -12.45 7.07 -0.46
C ALA A 109 -12.98 7.51 -1.82
N ARG A 110 -13.98 8.40 -1.80
CA ARG A 110 -14.73 8.83 -3.00
C ARG A 110 -13.86 9.54 -4.03
N CYS A 111 -12.83 10.24 -3.58
CA CYS A 111 -11.90 10.96 -4.48
C CYS A 111 -11.14 10.02 -5.41
N TRP A 112 -11.03 8.73 -5.08
CA TRP A 112 -10.34 7.75 -5.90
C TRP A 112 -11.21 7.00 -6.89
N HIS A 113 -12.53 6.92 -6.69
CA HIS A 113 -13.42 6.02 -7.45
C HIS A 113 -13.29 6.14 -8.96
N GLU A 114 -13.28 7.36 -9.50
CA GLU A 114 -13.18 7.59 -10.94
C GLU A 114 -11.81 7.14 -11.49
N ARG A 115 -10.72 7.51 -10.79
CA ARG A 115 -9.36 7.12 -11.20
C ARG A 115 -9.13 5.63 -11.07
N LEU A 116 -9.63 5.03 -9.99
CA LEU A 116 -9.55 3.60 -9.75
C LEU A 116 -10.26 2.81 -10.86
N ALA A 117 -11.48 3.19 -11.22
CA ALA A 117 -12.23 2.57 -12.32
C ALA A 117 -11.54 2.75 -13.68
N ALA A 118 -10.87 3.88 -13.91
CA ALA A 118 -10.12 4.11 -15.16
C ALA A 118 -8.82 3.28 -15.23
N ASN A 119 -8.17 3.01 -14.09
CA ASN A 119 -6.89 2.32 -14.04
C ASN A 119 -6.99 0.80 -13.99
N ARG A 120 -8.09 0.25 -13.45
CA ARG A 120 -8.22 -1.17 -13.13
C ARG A 120 -9.38 -1.82 -13.91
N SER A 121 -9.23 -3.12 -14.17
CA SER A 121 -10.25 -3.94 -14.85
C SER A 121 -10.77 -5.07 -13.96
N CYS A 122 -10.17 -5.27 -12.78
CA CYS A 122 -10.63 -6.22 -11.79
C CYS A 122 -11.88 -5.71 -11.06
N ILE A 123 -12.41 -6.50 -10.14
CA ILE A 123 -13.57 -6.14 -9.32
C ILE A 123 -13.20 -4.97 -8.39
N ILE A 124 -14.08 -3.96 -8.30
CA ILE A 124 -13.94 -2.83 -7.39
C ILE A 124 -15.15 -2.81 -6.47
N ASP A 125 -14.90 -2.77 -5.15
CA ASP A 125 -15.90 -2.56 -4.11
C ASP A 125 -15.62 -1.22 -3.41
N HIS A 126 -16.67 -0.46 -3.14
CA HIS A 126 -16.58 0.86 -2.50
C HIS A 126 -16.98 0.83 -1.02
N ASP A 127 -17.39 -0.32 -0.49
CA ASP A 127 -17.61 -0.48 0.94
C ASP A 127 -16.26 -0.52 1.68
N CYS A 128 -16.24 0.03 2.89
CA CYS A 128 -15.06 -0.01 3.76
C CYS A 128 -14.91 -1.40 4.35
N VAL A 129 -13.77 -2.07 4.11
CA VAL A 129 -13.53 -3.37 4.74
C VAL A 129 -13.32 -3.17 6.24
N TRP A 130 -14.08 -3.93 7.02
CA TRP A 130 -14.12 -3.83 8.48
C TRP A 130 -14.42 -5.21 9.09
N ARG A 131 -14.37 -5.31 10.43
CA ARG A 131 -14.67 -6.55 11.16
C ARG A 131 -16.11 -7.06 10.96
N SER A 132 -17.06 -6.21 10.53
CA SER A 132 -18.47 -6.58 10.37
C SER A 132 -19.12 -5.84 9.22
N THR A 133 -20.07 -6.51 8.58
CA THR A 133 -20.86 -5.95 7.48
C THR A 133 -22.04 -5.13 7.98
N GLY A 134 -22.36 -4.06 7.25
CA GLY A 134 -23.60 -3.28 7.41
C GLY A 134 -23.55 -2.16 8.43
N ALA A 135 -22.42 -1.93 9.10
CA ALA A 135 -22.21 -0.76 9.94
C ALA A 135 -22.01 0.51 9.08
N GLN A 136 -22.24 1.67 9.70
CA GLN A 136 -21.92 2.98 9.15
C GLN A 136 -20.82 3.58 10.02
N LEU A 137 -19.66 3.87 9.42
CA LEU A 137 -18.52 4.43 10.13
C LEU A 137 -18.17 5.80 9.58
N GLY A 138 -17.70 6.69 10.45
CA GLY A 138 -17.13 7.95 10.04
C GLY A 138 -15.83 7.72 9.27
N PHE A 139 -15.69 8.38 8.14
CA PHE A 139 -14.52 8.32 7.28
C PHE A 139 -13.96 9.71 7.05
N LEU A 140 -12.65 9.83 7.17
CA LEU A 140 -11.91 11.06 6.98
C LEU A 140 -11.12 10.99 5.68
N GLU A 141 -11.56 11.75 4.69
CA GLU A 141 -10.80 11.94 3.45
C GLU A 141 -9.91 13.17 3.60
N ALA A 142 -8.63 12.92 3.83
CA ALA A 142 -7.65 13.96 4.10
C ALA A 142 -7.32 14.80 2.85
N ALA A 143 -6.70 15.97 3.05
CA ALA A 143 -6.19 16.80 1.95
C ALA A 143 -5.08 16.09 1.14
N GLN A 144 -4.40 15.11 1.74
CA GLN A 144 -3.58 14.10 1.08
C GLN A 144 -4.41 12.82 1.02
N PRO A 145 -5.02 12.49 -0.12
CA PRO A 145 -6.01 11.42 -0.19
C PRO A 145 -5.46 10.03 0.15
N GLU A 146 -4.14 9.83 0.02
CA GLU A 146 -3.46 8.58 0.41
C GLU A 146 -3.51 8.33 1.93
N LEU A 147 -3.79 9.35 2.73
CA LEU A 147 -3.93 9.27 4.19
C LEU A 147 -5.39 9.22 4.65
N ALA A 148 -6.30 8.88 3.73
CA ALA A 148 -7.71 8.72 4.07
C ALA A 148 -7.90 7.49 4.99
N THR A 149 -8.66 7.65 6.08
CA THR A 149 -8.82 6.60 7.09
C THR A 149 -10.15 6.70 7.83
N LEU A 150 -10.50 5.67 8.59
CA LEU A 150 -11.65 5.71 9.50
C LEU A 150 -11.41 6.70 10.66
N ASP A 151 -12.50 7.32 11.12
CA ASP A 151 -12.48 8.13 12.35
C ASP A 151 -11.97 7.28 13.52
N GLY A 152 -10.99 7.82 14.27
CA GLY A 152 -10.33 7.11 15.37
C GLY A 152 -9.03 6.41 15.03
N PHE A 153 -8.71 6.23 13.74
CA PHE A 153 -7.42 5.69 13.25
C PHE A 153 -6.52 6.76 12.65
N GLN A 154 -6.81 8.02 12.95
CA GLN A 154 -6.00 9.15 12.47
C GLN A 154 -4.59 9.05 13.04
N HIS A 155 -3.62 8.86 12.16
CA HIS A 155 -2.21 8.89 12.57
C HIS A 155 -1.87 10.23 13.20
N VAL A 156 -1.12 10.21 14.28
CA VAL A 156 -0.61 11.36 15.05
C VAL A 156 0.16 12.38 14.17
N ASN A 157 0.43 12.03 12.92
CA ASN A 157 1.20 12.82 11.95
C ASN A 157 0.35 13.69 11.01
N LEU A 158 -0.99 13.64 11.06
CA LEU A 158 -1.80 14.63 10.37
C LEU A 158 -1.64 15.96 11.09
N SER A 159 -0.99 16.92 10.47
CA SER A 159 -0.92 18.29 11.02
C SER A 159 -2.35 18.79 11.22
N GLU A 160 -2.58 19.61 12.26
CA GLU A 160 -3.89 20.21 12.53
C GLU A 160 -4.50 20.89 11.30
N LYS A 161 -3.66 21.47 10.42
CA LYS A 161 -4.09 22.07 9.15
C LYS A 161 -4.58 21.05 8.12
N ALA A 162 -3.97 19.86 8.04
CA ALA A 162 -4.40 18.80 7.13
C ALA A 162 -5.74 18.18 7.60
N SER A 163 -5.94 18.06 8.90
CA SER A 163 -7.19 17.60 9.50
C SER A 163 -8.33 18.60 9.32
N ALA A 164 -8.05 19.90 9.34
CA ALA A 164 -9.05 20.96 9.17
C ALA A 164 -9.61 21.08 7.74
N ALA A 165 -8.84 20.65 6.73
CA ALA A 165 -9.24 20.66 5.32
C ALA A 165 -9.84 19.31 4.86
N ALA A 166 -9.96 18.34 5.76
CA ALA A 166 -10.46 17.01 5.43
C ALA A 166 -11.99 17.00 5.28
N VAL A 167 -12.48 16.20 4.33
CA VAL A 167 -13.91 15.93 4.15
C VAL A 167 -14.29 14.73 5.00
N ARG A 168 -15.36 14.87 5.82
CA ARG A 168 -15.90 13.78 6.62
C ARG A 168 -17.24 13.32 6.09
N TYR A 169 -17.41 12.00 5.99
CA TYR A 169 -18.67 11.38 5.58
C TYR A 169 -18.81 9.98 6.18
N GLN A 170 -19.98 9.38 6.02
CA GLN A 170 -20.21 7.99 6.44
C GLN A 170 -19.90 7.05 5.29
N VAL A 171 -19.24 5.94 5.61
CA VAL A 171 -19.02 4.81 4.72
C VAL A 171 -19.72 3.58 5.26
N LYS A 172 -20.28 2.77 4.37
CA LYS A 172 -20.84 1.46 4.70
C LYS A 172 -19.70 0.45 4.83
N THR A 173 -19.85 -0.49 5.76
CA THR A 173 -18.84 -1.53 5.98
C THR A 173 -19.22 -2.87 5.37
N VAL A 174 -18.19 -3.65 5.05
CA VAL A 174 -18.26 -5.06 4.66
C VAL A 174 -17.17 -5.84 5.39
N SER A 175 -17.47 -7.04 5.92
CA SER A 175 -16.43 -7.92 6.45
C SER A 175 -15.62 -8.53 5.31
N LEU A 176 -14.36 -8.94 5.60
CA LEU A 176 -13.54 -9.64 4.61
C LEU A 176 -14.26 -10.90 4.09
N ALA A 177 -14.85 -11.69 4.99
CA ALA A 177 -15.60 -12.90 4.61
C ALA A 177 -16.78 -12.57 3.65
N ASP A 178 -17.59 -11.56 3.99
CA ASP A 178 -18.73 -11.17 3.16
C ASP A 178 -18.30 -10.53 1.83
N LEU A 179 -17.16 -9.82 1.80
CA LEU A 179 -16.59 -9.29 0.56
C LEU A 179 -16.21 -10.43 -0.39
N LEU A 180 -15.52 -11.45 0.12
CA LEU A 180 -15.12 -12.61 -0.66
C LEU A 180 -16.33 -13.40 -1.19
N VAL A 181 -17.36 -13.62 -0.36
CA VAL A 181 -18.61 -14.26 -0.77
C VAL A 181 -19.36 -13.44 -1.81
N ARG A 182 -19.50 -12.13 -1.58
CA ARG A 182 -20.20 -11.19 -2.47
C ARG A 182 -19.67 -11.23 -3.90
N HIS A 183 -18.36 -11.33 -4.03
CA HIS A 183 -17.66 -11.27 -5.32
C HIS A 183 -17.23 -12.65 -5.82
N HIS A 184 -17.74 -13.74 -5.22
CA HIS A 184 -17.44 -15.11 -5.63
C HIS A 184 -15.93 -15.38 -5.73
N ALA A 185 -15.14 -14.89 -4.76
CA ALA A 185 -13.72 -15.12 -4.70
C ALA A 185 -13.43 -16.63 -4.66
N PRO A 186 -12.30 -17.10 -5.23
CA PRO A 186 -11.90 -18.50 -5.10
C PRO A 186 -11.60 -18.84 -3.63
N ALA A 187 -11.68 -20.13 -3.29
CA ALA A 187 -11.41 -20.60 -1.93
C ALA A 187 -9.95 -20.37 -1.49
N GLU A 188 -9.05 -20.27 -2.44
CA GLU A 188 -7.63 -19.96 -2.22
C GLU A 188 -7.28 -18.62 -2.83
N LEU A 189 -6.69 -17.74 -2.03
CA LEU A 189 -6.15 -16.45 -2.48
C LEU A 189 -4.64 -16.58 -2.62
N ASP A 190 -4.10 -16.06 -3.70
CA ASP A 190 -2.64 -16.02 -3.91
C ASP A 190 -1.99 -14.85 -3.17
N TYR A 191 -2.71 -13.75 -3.02
CA TYR A 191 -2.20 -12.55 -2.36
C TYR A 191 -3.32 -11.73 -1.71
N LEU A 192 -3.10 -11.37 -0.44
CA LEU A 192 -3.91 -10.41 0.29
C LEU A 192 -3.03 -9.23 0.72
N SER A 193 -3.37 -8.04 0.24
CA SER A 193 -2.72 -6.78 0.59
C SER A 193 -3.67 -5.90 1.39
N ILE A 194 -3.26 -5.53 2.61
CA ILE A 194 -4.05 -4.68 3.50
C ILE A 194 -3.20 -3.46 3.86
N ASP A 195 -3.65 -2.29 3.40
CA ASP A 195 -2.99 -1.00 3.65
C ASP A 195 -4.08 0.05 3.90
N THR A 196 -4.64 0.05 5.10
CA THR A 196 -5.84 0.82 5.46
C THR A 196 -5.56 1.92 6.49
N GLU A 197 -4.27 2.25 6.67
CA GLU A 197 -3.82 3.34 7.53
C GLU A 197 -4.28 3.18 9.00
N GLY A 198 -4.16 1.94 9.53
CA GLY A 198 -4.28 1.63 10.95
C GLY A 198 -5.44 0.71 11.34
N SER A 199 -6.33 0.33 10.44
CA SER A 199 -7.46 -0.56 10.74
C SER A 199 -7.20 -2.04 10.45
N GLU A 200 -5.99 -2.43 10.04
CA GLU A 200 -5.60 -3.76 9.58
C GLU A 200 -5.92 -4.84 10.63
N TYR A 201 -5.57 -4.58 11.88
CA TYR A 201 -5.86 -5.51 12.99
C TYR A 201 -7.36 -5.74 13.18
N GLU A 202 -8.16 -4.67 13.11
CA GLU A 202 -9.62 -4.77 13.29
C GLU A 202 -10.31 -5.53 12.15
N ILE A 203 -9.75 -5.49 10.94
CA ILE A 203 -10.25 -6.23 9.78
C ILE A 203 -10.02 -7.73 9.96
N LEU A 204 -8.83 -8.12 10.44
CA LEU A 204 -8.42 -9.53 10.52
C LEU A 204 -8.79 -10.20 11.85
N ARG A 205 -9.04 -9.43 12.90
CA ARG A 205 -9.23 -9.94 14.27
C ARG A 205 -10.28 -11.05 14.40
N ASP A 206 -11.36 -10.94 13.67
CA ASP A 206 -12.51 -11.83 13.74
C ASP A 206 -12.68 -12.64 12.42
N PHE A 207 -11.62 -12.70 11.58
CA PHE A 207 -11.61 -13.48 10.34
C PHE A 207 -11.07 -14.89 10.63
N ASP A 208 -11.89 -15.92 10.41
CA ASP A 208 -11.58 -17.35 10.53
C ASP A 208 -11.44 -18.01 9.14
#